data_a3762a93beff415c7f9834b63b843f88
#
_entry.id   a3762a93beff415c7f9834b63b843f88
#
_cell.length_a   1.000
_cell.length_b   1.000
_cell.length_c   1.000
_cell.angle_alpha   90.00
_cell.angle_beta   90.00
_cell.angle_gamma   90.00
#
_symmetry.space_group_name_H-M   'P 1'
#
loop_
_entity.id
_entity.type
_entity.pdbx_description
1 polymer ?
#
loop_
_entity_poly.entity_id
_entity_poly.type
_entity_poly.pdbx_seq_one_letter_code
_entity_poly.pdbx_strand_id
1 'polypeptide(L)' 'MNIVSAKYLYAEDGETKTHIELNLGTDGAGGTRYKHIPIDTSRDSYNEIMDMVEAGTLTIADPS' A
#
# COMPACT_ATOMS: atom_id res chain seq x y z
N MET A 1 -0.74 -9.01 -9.25
CA MET A 1 -0.94 -8.88 -7.79
C MET A 1 -2.37 -8.40 -7.54
N ASN A 2 -3.13 -9.13 -6.76
CA ASN A 2 -4.49 -8.72 -6.42
C ASN A 2 -4.48 -7.93 -5.12
N ILE A 3 -4.82 -6.66 -5.20
CA ILE A 3 -4.83 -5.75 -4.06
C ILE A 3 -6.28 -5.40 -3.72
N VAL A 4 -6.70 -5.73 -2.51
CA VAL A 4 -8.06 -5.41 -2.04
C VAL A 4 -8.16 -3.93 -1.66
N SER A 5 -7.16 -3.44 -0.96
CA SER A 5 -7.10 -2.04 -0.54
C SER A 5 -5.67 -1.65 -0.22
N ALA A 6 -5.44 -0.36 -0.05
CA ALA A 6 -4.13 0.18 0.31
C ALA A 6 -4.32 1.39 1.23
N LYS A 7 -3.34 1.61 2.10
CA LYS A 7 -3.31 2.80 2.94
C LYS A 7 -1.87 3.20 3.23
N TYR A 8 -1.67 4.48 3.52
CA TYR A 8 -0.36 4.97 3.92
C TYR A 8 -0.08 4.65 5.38
N LEU A 9 1.17 4.33 5.67
CA LEU A 9 1.67 4.23 7.04
C LEU A 9 2.55 5.44 7.32
N TYR A 10 2.43 6.00 8.52
CA TYR A 10 3.12 7.21 8.92
C TYR A 10 4.19 6.91 9.95
N ALA A 11 5.21 7.77 10.00
CA ALA A 11 6.21 7.75 11.07
C ALA A 11 5.59 8.18 12.40
N GLU A 12 6.39 8.15 13.47
CA GLU A 12 5.92 8.53 14.80
C GLU A 12 5.41 9.97 14.90
N ASP A 13 5.87 10.84 13.98
CA ASP A 13 5.42 12.23 13.94
C ASP A 13 3.97 12.36 13.42
N GLY A 14 3.41 11.30 12.85
CA GLY A 14 2.07 11.32 12.30
C GLY A 14 1.90 12.12 11.01
N GLU A 15 2.98 12.61 10.43
CA GLU A 15 2.94 13.46 9.24
C GLU A 15 3.75 12.90 8.08
N THR A 16 4.83 12.18 8.35
CA THR A 16 5.72 11.65 7.32
C THR A 16 5.26 10.28 6.88
N LYS A 17 4.89 10.14 5.62
CA LYS A 17 4.54 8.85 5.03
C LYS A 17 5.81 8.03 4.82
N THR A 18 5.84 6.83 5.40
CA THR A 18 7.02 5.96 5.33
C THR A 18 6.81 4.74 4.46
N HIS A 19 5.59 4.21 4.44
CA HIS A 19 5.27 2.97 3.73
C HIS A 19 3.85 3.01 3.21
N ILE A 20 3.56 2.09 2.29
CA ILE A 20 2.19 1.81 1.85
C ILE A 20 1.87 0.38 2.29
N GLU A 21 0.79 0.20 3.05
CA GLU A 21 0.32 -1.12 3.42
C GLU A 21 -0.72 -1.60 2.41
N LEU A 22 -0.45 -2.73 1.79
CA LEU A 22 -1.35 -3.36 0.83
C LEU A 22 -2.10 -4.49 1.52
N ASN A 23 -3.42 -4.50 1.38
CA ASN A 23 -4.25 -5.62 1.79
C ASN A 23 -4.42 -6.54 0.59
N LEU A 24 -3.89 -7.75 0.68
CA LEU A 24 -3.89 -8.72 -0.42
C LEU A 24 -5.04 -9.74 -0.30
N GLY A 25 -5.93 -9.54 0.66
CA GLY A 25 -7.05 -10.44 0.90
C GLY A 25 -6.69 -11.59 1.84
N THR A 26 -7.56 -12.58 1.90
CA THR A 26 -7.34 -13.72 2.79
C THR A 26 -6.41 -14.74 2.15
N ASP A 27 -5.66 -15.45 2.99
CA ASP A 27 -4.69 -16.46 2.54
C ASP A 27 -5.33 -17.84 2.35
N GLY A 28 -6.63 -17.96 2.54
CA GLY A 28 -7.35 -19.25 2.45
C GLY A 28 -7.46 -19.99 3.78
N ALA A 29 -6.71 -19.56 4.79
CA ALA A 29 -6.76 -20.14 6.15
C ALA A 29 -7.49 -19.23 7.13
N GLY A 30 -8.11 -18.15 6.63
CA GLY A 30 -8.84 -17.19 7.46
C GLY A 30 -8.02 -16.00 7.91
N GLY A 31 -6.74 -15.94 7.57
CA GLY A 31 -5.88 -14.81 7.86
C GLY A 31 -5.85 -13.78 6.72
N THR A 32 -5.65 -12.53 7.05
CA THR A 32 -5.49 -11.47 6.05
C THR A 32 -4.01 -11.25 5.76
N ARG A 33 -3.67 -11.17 4.48
CA ARG A 33 -2.29 -10.96 4.03
C ARG A 33 -2.06 -9.48 3.78
N TYR A 34 -0.95 -8.96 4.30
CA TYR A 34 -0.53 -7.58 4.11
C TYR A 34 0.87 -7.54 3.57
N LYS A 35 1.16 -6.51 2.78
CA LYS A 35 2.52 -6.24 2.30
C LYS A 35 2.82 -4.76 2.52
N HIS A 36 3.99 -4.46 3.05
CA HIS A 36 4.45 -3.09 3.26
C HIS A 36 5.50 -2.74 2.20
N ILE A 37 5.29 -1.62 1.52
CA ILE A 37 6.18 -1.14 0.48
C ILE A 37 6.73 0.21 0.91
N PRO A 38 8.06 0.38 1.00
CA PRO A 38 8.64 1.68 1.32
C PRO A 38 8.29 2.72 0.26
N ILE A 39 8.08 3.96 0.67
CA ILE A 39 7.87 5.06 -0.26
C ILE A 39 9.23 5.48 -0.80
N ASP A 40 9.60 4.92 -1.94
CA ASP A 40 10.91 5.11 -2.54
C ASP A 40 10.75 5.03 -4.07
N THR A 41 10.94 6.17 -4.73
CA THR A 41 10.77 6.27 -6.18
C THR A 41 11.79 5.47 -6.98
N SER A 42 12.84 4.99 -6.34
CA SER A 42 13.82 4.12 -6.99
C SER A 42 13.40 2.65 -6.99
N ARG A 43 12.30 2.30 -6.32
CA ARG A 43 11.84 0.92 -6.24
C ARG A 43 10.72 0.65 -7.25
N ASP A 44 10.86 -0.46 -7.98
CA ASP A 44 9.86 -0.86 -8.97
C ASP A 44 8.50 -1.13 -8.33
N SER A 45 8.50 -1.72 -7.13
CA SER A 45 7.25 -2.00 -6.41
C SER A 45 6.45 -0.72 -6.13
N TYR A 46 7.12 0.32 -5.67
CA TYR A 46 6.47 1.60 -5.42
C TYR A 46 5.94 2.20 -6.71
N ASN A 47 6.75 2.21 -7.76
CA ASN A 47 6.37 2.77 -9.04
C ASN A 47 5.17 2.03 -9.65
N GLU A 48 5.14 0.72 -9.52
CA GLU A 48 4.04 -0.11 -10.00
C GLU A 48 2.73 0.25 -9.29
N ILE A 49 2.79 0.46 -7.97
CA ILE A 49 1.62 0.88 -7.19
C ILE A 49 1.15 2.28 -7.61
N MET A 50 2.08 3.20 -7.82
CA MET A 50 1.74 4.55 -8.26
C MET A 50 1.10 4.55 -9.66
N ASP A 51 1.55 3.67 -10.55
CA ASP A 51 0.94 3.52 -11.87
C ASP A 51 -0.53 3.08 -11.74
N MET A 52 -0.83 2.18 -10.82
CA MET A 52 -2.21 1.75 -10.57
C MET A 52 -3.07 2.88 -10.02
N VAL A 53 -2.51 3.70 -9.14
CA VAL A 53 -3.21 4.88 -8.60
C VAL A 53 -3.52 5.87 -9.70
N GLU A 54 -2.55 6.16 -10.55
CA GLU A 54 -2.71 7.09 -11.66
C GLU A 54 -3.73 6.59 -12.67
N ALA A 55 -3.76 5.28 -12.90
CA ALA A 55 -4.73 4.65 -13.81
C ALA A 55 -6.14 4.60 -13.22
N GLY A 56 -6.30 4.91 -11.94
CA GLY A 56 -7.60 4.86 -11.27
C GLY A 56 -8.02 3.47 -10.84
N THR A 57 -7.13 2.48 -10.88
CA THR A 57 -7.44 1.11 -10.48
C THR A 57 -7.18 0.84 -9.01
N LEU A 58 -6.51 1.75 -8.33
CA LEU A 58 -6.19 1.64 -6.90
C LEU A 58 -6.30 3.00 -6.24
N THR A 59 -6.89 3.03 -5.05
CA THR A 59 -6.93 4.24 -4.21
C THR A 59 -6.18 3.95 -2.91
N ILE A 60 -5.26 4.82 -2.54
CA ILE A 60 -4.52 4.68 -1.29
C ILE A 60 -5.18 5.59 -0.25
N ALA A 61 -5.73 4.99 0.79
CA ALA A 61 -6.43 5.73 1.83
C ALA A 61 -5.45 6.37 2.82
N ASP A 62 -5.83 7.52 3.36
CA ASP A 62 -5.14 8.10 4.50
C ASP A 62 -5.62 7.40 5.77
N PRO A 63 -4.72 7.10 6.72
CA PRO A 63 -5.09 6.41 7.95
C PRO A 63 -5.71 7.33 9.01
N SER A 64 -5.94 8.56 8.72
CA SER A 64 -6.49 9.54 9.67
C SER A 64 -7.93 9.24 10.06
#